data_4dde8f8f57292559a6cb2371a0d050cc
#
_entry.id   4dde8f8f57292559a6cb2371a0d050cc
#
_cell.length_a   1.000
_cell.length_b   1.000
_cell.length_c   1.000
_cell.angle_alpha   90.00
_cell.angle_beta   90.00
_cell.angle_gamma   90.00
#
_symmetry.space_group_name_H-M   'P 1'
#
loop_
_entity.id
_entity.type
_entity.pdbx_description
1 polymer ?
#
loop_
_entity_poly.entity_id
_entity_poly.type
_entity_poly.pdbx_seq_one_letter_code
_entity_poly.pdbx_strand_id
1 'polypeptide(L)'
;MAYLNVDEITSALQNLAAAYPATTELITCPHPTHEGRQTQVLRIGTRPASEVDGVLLLGGVHAREWVPPDALVLLAADLLEAHGKSKGLRYGEQRFSATDVQEILARLNLFVFACVNPDGRRHSQAGDPLWRKNRRQNNGGGDCVGVDLNRNFDFLWDHLARFAADSGVRTTADPCDKFTYRGPAAASEPETRNVVWVLDTYPRIRWHVDVHSAVPVILHSWGSDRNQTLDPGQNFLASAFDPVRGRPNDNAYREYITEDDLDLVTGLAGRMGEAVRAVRGDDYPVEQAYGLYPTSGASDDYAYSRHFANPAQGKVYGFTIECGHSFQPTWAEAEDVIREVGAGLTALCAAVTRLSPEPGQVPSPAAVSGTSPTSRRAPGEAETLA
;
A
#
# COMPACT_ATOMS: atom_id res chain seq x y z
N MET A 1 13.46 23.72 -5.36
CA MET A 1 12.02 23.49 -5.11
C MET A 1 11.80 23.13 -3.65
N ALA A 2 10.58 23.18 -3.18
CA ALA A 2 10.20 22.78 -1.83
C ALA A 2 9.11 21.71 -1.95
N TYR A 3 8.91 20.92 -0.90
CA TYR A 3 7.81 19.97 -0.83
C TYR A 3 6.46 20.65 -0.96
N LEU A 4 5.53 19.99 -1.64
CA LEU A 4 4.16 20.46 -1.78
C LEU A 4 3.49 20.56 -0.41
N ASN A 5 2.84 21.66 -0.12
CA ASN A 5 1.92 21.76 1.00
C ASN A 5 0.54 21.16 0.65
N VAL A 6 -0.35 21.10 1.63
CA VAL A 6 -1.68 20.48 1.44
C VAL A 6 -2.50 21.15 0.34
N ASP A 7 -2.46 22.50 0.28
CA ASP A 7 -3.23 23.27 -0.69
C ASP A 7 -2.64 23.10 -2.10
N GLU A 8 -1.32 22.99 -2.21
CA GLU A 8 -0.62 22.72 -3.48
C GLU A 8 -0.90 21.29 -3.98
N ILE A 9 -0.92 20.27 -3.10
CA ILE A 9 -1.32 18.90 -3.47
C ILE A 9 -2.76 18.90 -4.01
N THR A 10 -3.68 19.53 -3.30
CA THR A 10 -5.09 19.63 -3.71
C THR A 10 -5.22 20.32 -5.06
N SER A 11 -4.55 21.46 -5.25
CA SER A 11 -4.54 22.19 -6.51
C SER A 11 -3.92 21.39 -7.64
N ALA A 12 -2.85 20.64 -7.39
CA ALA A 12 -2.21 19.79 -8.39
C ALA A 12 -3.16 18.69 -8.89
N LEU A 13 -3.86 17.99 -7.99
CA LEU A 13 -4.85 16.97 -8.37
C LEU A 13 -6.01 17.58 -9.17
N GLN A 14 -6.52 18.75 -8.78
CA GLN A 14 -7.58 19.46 -9.48
C GLN A 14 -7.12 19.90 -10.87
N ASN A 15 -5.91 20.42 -11.00
CA ASN A 15 -5.34 20.84 -12.29
C ASN A 15 -5.11 19.64 -13.22
N LEU A 16 -4.64 18.51 -12.71
CA LEU A 16 -4.52 17.27 -13.49
C LEU A 16 -5.89 16.79 -13.99
N ALA A 17 -6.90 16.80 -13.12
CA ALA A 17 -8.27 16.42 -13.51
C ALA A 17 -8.83 17.37 -14.61
N ALA A 18 -8.58 18.66 -14.48
CA ALA A 18 -9.02 19.65 -15.47
C ALA A 18 -8.25 19.55 -16.80
N ALA A 19 -6.95 19.21 -16.76
CA ALA A 19 -6.11 19.08 -17.96
C ALA A 19 -6.36 17.78 -18.74
N TYR A 20 -6.79 16.71 -18.06
CA TYR A 20 -6.99 15.37 -18.65
C TYR A 20 -8.39 14.79 -18.38
N PRO A 21 -9.49 15.53 -18.69
CA PRO A 21 -10.86 15.13 -18.29
C PRO A 21 -11.34 13.82 -18.92
N ALA A 22 -10.74 13.36 -20.01
CA ALA A 22 -11.08 12.09 -20.66
C ALA A 22 -10.48 10.86 -19.96
N THR A 23 -9.47 11.06 -19.11
CA THR A 23 -8.70 9.98 -18.47
C THR A 23 -8.67 10.08 -16.96
N THR A 24 -9.33 11.10 -16.40
CA THR A 24 -9.32 11.33 -14.96
C THR A 24 -10.72 11.59 -14.40
N GLU A 25 -10.87 11.30 -13.13
CA GLU A 25 -12.02 11.69 -12.30
C GLU A 25 -11.52 12.09 -10.92
N LEU A 26 -11.95 13.27 -10.45
CA LEU A 26 -11.62 13.73 -9.11
C LEU A 26 -12.75 13.35 -8.15
N ILE A 27 -12.45 12.45 -7.23
CA ILE A 27 -13.39 11.86 -6.28
C ILE A 27 -13.22 12.55 -4.93
N THR A 28 -14.28 13.14 -4.39
CA THR A 28 -14.26 13.73 -3.05
C THR A 28 -14.68 12.68 -2.03
N CYS A 29 -13.83 12.45 -1.02
CA CYS A 29 -14.10 11.51 0.05
C CYS A 29 -15.21 12.02 0.99
N PRO A 30 -16.05 11.14 1.57
CA PRO A 30 -17.24 11.54 2.32
C PRO A 30 -16.96 12.05 3.74
N HIS A 31 -15.80 11.72 4.32
CA HIS A 31 -15.50 12.03 5.72
C HIS A 31 -14.48 13.20 5.80
N PRO A 32 -14.89 14.42 6.20
CA PRO A 32 -13.94 15.49 6.45
C PRO A 32 -13.05 15.15 7.64
N THR A 33 -11.82 15.63 7.60
CA THR A 33 -10.82 15.44 8.67
C THR A 33 -11.24 16.15 9.97
N HIS A 34 -10.51 15.92 11.05
CA HIS A 34 -10.79 16.56 12.34
C HIS A 34 -10.69 18.10 12.29
N GLU A 35 -9.89 18.66 11.39
CA GLU A 35 -9.81 20.12 11.16
C GLU A 35 -10.72 20.58 10.00
N GLY A 36 -11.62 19.71 9.53
CA GLY A 36 -12.67 20.04 8.55
C GLY A 36 -12.23 20.04 7.09
N ARG A 37 -11.06 19.46 6.74
CA ARG A 37 -10.59 19.38 5.36
C ARG A 37 -11.26 18.24 4.62
N GLN A 38 -11.68 18.49 3.38
CA GLN A 38 -12.09 17.48 2.44
C GLN A 38 -10.86 16.88 1.75
N THR A 39 -10.78 15.55 1.71
CA THR A 39 -9.75 14.84 0.97
C THR A 39 -10.26 14.39 -0.39
N GLN A 40 -9.36 14.27 -1.35
CA GLN A 40 -9.69 13.91 -2.73
C GLN A 40 -8.79 12.78 -3.22
N VAL A 41 -9.36 11.90 -4.05
CA VAL A 41 -8.68 10.84 -4.77
C VAL A 41 -8.77 11.13 -6.26
N LEU A 42 -7.64 11.11 -6.96
CA LEU A 42 -7.62 11.20 -8.41
C LEU A 42 -7.65 9.80 -9.01
N ARG A 43 -8.77 9.43 -9.65
CA ARG A 43 -8.82 8.23 -10.48
C ARG A 43 -8.22 8.54 -11.85
N ILE A 44 -7.34 7.65 -12.32
CA ILE A 44 -6.69 7.74 -13.63
C ILE A 44 -6.94 6.44 -14.38
N GLY A 45 -7.50 6.53 -15.58
CA GLY A 45 -7.77 5.39 -16.45
C GLY A 45 -8.76 5.77 -17.56
N THR A 46 -8.70 5.08 -18.69
CA THR A 46 -9.53 5.39 -19.85
C THR A 46 -10.87 4.65 -19.85
N ARG A 47 -11.08 3.76 -18.87
CA ARG A 47 -12.29 2.95 -18.77
C ARG A 47 -13.01 3.18 -17.45
N PRO A 48 -14.33 2.90 -17.39
CA PRO A 48 -15.09 2.91 -16.14
C PRO A 48 -14.45 2.00 -15.07
N ALA A 49 -14.51 2.42 -13.81
CA ALA A 49 -13.98 1.66 -12.68
C ALA A 49 -14.68 0.29 -12.47
N SER A 50 -15.86 0.10 -13.06
CA SER A 50 -16.59 -1.17 -13.04
C SER A 50 -16.10 -2.20 -14.09
N GLU A 51 -15.29 -1.80 -15.06
CA GLU A 51 -14.89 -2.66 -16.17
C GLU A 51 -13.47 -3.26 -16.03
N VAL A 52 -12.57 -2.55 -15.38
CA VAL A 52 -11.16 -2.95 -15.25
C VAL A 52 -10.71 -2.95 -13.79
N ASP A 53 -9.64 -3.67 -13.50
CA ASP A 53 -9.10 -3.75 -12.14
C ASP A 53 -8.51 -2.41 -11.68
N GLY A 54 -8.49 -2.21 -10.36
CA GLY A 54 -7.99 -0.98 -9.75
C GLY A 54 -6.71 -1.20 -8.94
N VAL A 55 -5.90 -0.14 -8.88
CA VAL A 55 -4.73 0.00 -8.01
C VAL A 55 -4.98 1.20 -7.09
N LEU A 56 -5.02 1.00 -5.78
CA LEU A 56 -5.10 2.09 -4.80
C LEU A 56 -3.69 2.43 -4.33
N LEU A 57 -3.31 3.69 -4.50
CA LEU A 57 -2.03 4.24 -4.10
C LEU A 57 -2.25 5.27 -3.00
N LEU A 58 -1.75 5.00 -1.80
CA LEU A 58 -1.81 5.91 -0.66
C LEU A 58 -0.47 6.60 -0.45
N GLY A 59 -0.52 7.86 -0.02
CA GLY A 59 0.63 8.61 0.47
C GLY A 59 0.24 9.55 1.59
N GLY A 60 1.24 9.95 2.40
CA GLY A 60 1.03 10.91 3.47
C GLY A 60 0.11 10.44 4.59
N VAL A 61 0.08 9.14 4.88
CA VAL A 61 -0.56 8.56 6.07
C VAL A 61 0.11 9.10 7.34
N HIS A 62 1.45 9.10 7.34
CA HIS A 62 2.22 9.74 8.41
C HIS A 62 2.68 11.13 7.99
N ALA A 63 2.40 12.10 8.84
CA ALA A 63 2.55 13.53 8.54
C ALA A 63 4.00 13.98 8.31
N ARG A 64 4.98 13.34 9.00
CA ARG A 64 6.41 13.63 8.88
C ARG A 64 7.08 13.14 7.61
N GLU A 65 6.41 12.29 6.87
CA GLU A 65 6.89 11.63 5.66
C GLU A 65 6.52 12.49 4.45
N TRP A 66 7.41 13.43 4.08
CA TRP A 66 7.04 14.46 3.11
C TRP A 66 7.16 14.03 1.66
N VAL A 67 7.99 13.02 1.34
CA VAL A 67 8.22 12.54 -0.03
C VAL A 67 7.02 11.82 -0.65
N PRO A 68 6.32 10.90 0.05
CA PRO A 68 5.28 10.07 -0.55
C PRO A 68 4.15 10.85 -1.25
N PRO A 69 3.58 11.93 -0.69
CA PRO A 69 2.57 12.72 -1.39
C PRO A 69 3.08 13.35 -2.69
N ASP A 70 4.30 13.89 -2.66
CA ASP A 70 4.94 14.50 -3.83
C ASP A 70 5.20 13.45 -4.91
N ALA A 71 5.66 12.25 -4.53
CA ALA A 71 5.90 11.15 -5.43
C ALA A 71 4.62 10.70 -6.17
N LEU A 72 3.50 10.61 -5.45
CA LEU A 72 2.23 10.22 -6.05
C LEU A 72 1.63 11.28 -6.98
N VAL A 73 1.78 12.57 -6.63
CA VAL A 73 1.36 13.68 -7.52
C VAL A 73 2.18 13.67 -8.81
N LEU A 74 3.50 13.49 -8.69
CA LEU A 74 4.40 13.45 -9.86
C LEU A 74 4.17 12.21 -10.72
N LEU A 75 3.98 11.03 -10.11
CA LEU A 75 3.62 9.81 -10.85
C LEU A 75 2.33 10.02 -11.67
N ALA A 76 1.30 10.63 -11.06
CA ALA A 76 0.05 10.93 -11.76
C ALA A 76 0.28 11.86 -12.96
N ALA A 77 1.09 12.92 -12.78
CA ALA A 77 1.43 13.85 -13.85
C ALA A 77 2.22 13.16 -14.96
N ASP A 78 3.23 12.35 -14.63
CA ASP A 78 4.07 11.64 -15.58
C ASP A 78 3.26 10.67 -16.45
N LEU A 79 2.39 9.87 -15.83
CA LEU A 79 1.54 8.90 -16.54
C LEU A 79 0.56 9.62 -17.50
N LEU A 80 -0.10 10.67 -17.03
CA LEU A 80 -1.05 11.43 -17.84
C LEU A 80 -0.38 12.15 -19.00
N GLU A 81 0.77 12.78 -18.75
CA GLU A 81 1.54 13.45 -19.80
C GLU A 81 2.07 12.46 -20.83
N ALA A 82 2.65 11.34 -20.38
CA ALA A 82 3.20 10.30 -21.26
C ALA A 82 2.10 9.68 -22.12
N HIS A 83 0.94 9.35 -21.51
CA HIS A 83 -0.23 8.84 -22.22
C HIS A 83 -0.73 9.83 -23.28
N GLY A 84 -0.97 11.09 -22.89
CA GLY A 84 -1.47 12.13 -23.80
C GLY A 84 -0.53 12.44 -24.97
N LYS A 85 0.77 12.26 -24.78
CA LYS A 85 1.80 12.46 -25.82
C LYS A 85 2.20 11.17 -26.55
N SER A 86 1.59 10.03 -26.23
CA SER A 86 1.97 8.69 -26.74
C SER A 86 3.48 8.43 -26.60
N LYS A 87 4.02 8.72 -25.40
CA LYS A 87 5.44 8.54 -25.06
C LYS A 87 5.59 7.51 -23.96
N GLY A 88 6.80 6.95 -23.84
CA GLY A 88 7.21 6.15 -22.68
C GLY A 88 7.64 7.03 -21.52
N LEU A 89 7.91 6.36 -20.38
CA LEU A 89 8.46 6.96 -19.17
C LEU A 89 9.91 6.51 -18.95
N ARG A 90 10.68 7.37 -18.29
CA ARG A 90 12.05 7.06 -17.91
C ARG A 90 12.35 7.61 -16.50
N TYR A 91 12.78 6.71 -15.61
CA TYR A 91 13.28 7.01 -14.28
C TYR A 91 14.70 6.46 -14.16
N GLY A 92 15.72 7.31 -14.27
CA GLY A 92 17.10 6.86 -14.34
C GLY A 92 17.35 5.95 -15.53
N GLU A 93 17.80 4.71 -15.30
CA GLU A 93 17.95 3.69 -16.36
C GLU A 93 16.69 2.82 -16.54
N GLN A 94 15.71 2.90 -15.63
CA GLN A 94 14.42 2.24 -15.81
C GLN A 94 13.62 2.90 -16.93
N ARG A 95 13.08 2.09 -17.84
CA ARG A 95 12.31 2.55 -19.00
C ARG A 95 11.00 1.78 -19.12
N PHE A 96 9.95 2.51 -19.42
CA PHE A 96 8.65 1.98 -19.80
C PHE A 96 8.32 2.50 -21.21
N SER A 97 7.91 1.62 -22.10
CA SER A 97 7.55 1.99 -23.47
C SER A 97 6.26 2.81 -23.51
N ALA A 98 6.00 3.47 -24.63
CA ALA A 98 4.70 4.11 -24.87
C ALA A 98 3.56 3.09 -24.79
N THR A 99 3.78 1.87 -25.26
CA THR A 99 2.80 0.77 -25.16
C THR A 99 2.50 0.42 -23.70
N ASP A 100 3.52 0.28 -22.85
CA ASP A 100 3.28 0.00 -21.41
C ASP A 100 2.38 1.08 -20.78
N VAL A 101 2.65 2.37 -21.05
CA VAL A 101 1.85 3.48 -20.52
C VAL A 101 0.41 3.44 -21.05
N GLN A 102 0.23 3.19 -22.34
CA GLN A 102 -1.12 3.07 -22.93
C GLN A 102 -1.88 1.89 -22.36
N GLU A 103 -1.25 0.74 -22.19
CA GLU A 103 -1.86 -0.46 -21.62
C GLU A 103 -2.22 -0.25 -20.14
N ILE A 104 -1.37 0.38 -19.34
CA ILE A 104 -1.66 0.70 -17.94
C ILE A 104 -2.98 1.48 -17.85
N LEU A 105 -3.12 2.58 -18.57
CA LEU A 105 -4.32 3.42 -18.49
C LEU A 105 -5.54 2.80 -19.19
N ALA A 106 -5.35 1.88 -20.12
CA ALA A 106 -6.44 1.18 -20.80
C ALA A 106 -6.98 -0.02 -20.01
N ARG A 107 -6.17 -0.65 -19.16
CA ARG A 107 -6.51 -1.90 -18.49
C ARG A 107 -6.59 -1.80 -16.97
N LEU A 108 -6.18 -0.66 -16.41
CA LEU A 108 -6.26 -0.38 -14.97
C LEU A 108 -6.92 0.97 -14.70
N ASN A 109 -7.49 1.08 -13.50
CA ASN A 109 -7.80 2.36 -12.87
C ASN A 109 -6.87 2.57 -11.68
N LEU A 110 -6.08 3.64 -11.71
CA LEU A 110 -5.26 4.03 -10.57
C LEU A 110 -6.03 5.03 -9.72
N PHE A 111 -6.18 4.74 -8.45
CA PHE A 111 -6.79 5.62 -7.45
C PHE A 111 -5.68 6.24 -6.62
N VAL A 112 -5.30 7.46 -6.95
CA VAL A 112 -4.19 8.18 -6.31
C VAL A 112 -4.73 9.01 -5.15
N PHE A 113 -4.54 8.54 -3.93
CA PHE A 113 -4.86 9.24 -2.69
C PHE A 113 -3.57 9.86 -2.13
N ALA A 114 -3.09 10.93 -2.76
CA ALA A 114 -1.76 11.46 -2.54
C ALA A 114 -1.51 11.95 -1.09
N CYS A 115 -2.53 12.46 -0.38
CA CYS A 115 -2.38 12.93 1.01
C CYS A 115 -3.57 12.46 1.85
N VAL A 116 -3.41 11.33 2.53
CA VAL A 116 -4.44 10.75 3.42
C VAL A 116 -4.63 11.59 4.67
N ASN A 117 -3.54 12.15 5.23
CA ASN A 117 -3.50 12.90 6.48
C ASN A 117 -3.12 14.39 6.27
N PRO A 118 -4.01 15.20 5.67
CA PRO A 118 -3.69 16.60 5.39
C PRO A 118 -3.57 17.45 6.65
N ASP A 119 -4.31 17.16 7.72
CA ASP A 119 -4.20 17.88 8.99
C ASP A 119 -2.83 17.68 9.62
N GLY A 120 -2.38 16.44 9.70
CA GLY A 120 -1.06 16.10 10.19
C GLY A 120 0.05 16.73 9.34
N ARG A 121 -0.03 16.62 7.99
CA ARG A 121 0.96 17.22 7.08
C ARG A 121 1.09 18.72 7.29
N ARG A 122 -0.03 19.44 7.36
CA ARG A 122 -0.02 20.88 7.63
C ARG A 122 0.65 21.20 8.96
N HIS A 123 0.34 20.44 10.01
CA HIS A 123 0.97 20.62 11.31
C HIS A 123 2.47 20.34 11.26
N SER A 124 2.89 19.26 10.63
CA SER A 124 4.31 18.89 10.45
C SER A 124 5.09 19.99 9.72
N GLN A 125 4.52 20.53 8.65
CA GLN A 125 5.15 21.60 7.86
C GLN A 125 5.10 22.97 8.56
N ALA A 126 4.21 23.17 9.54
CA ALA A 126 4.06 24.44 10.25
C ALA A 126 4.97 24.62 11.48
N GLY A 127 5.81 23.63 11.82
CA GLY A 127 6.77 23.79 12.92
C GLY A 127 7.05 22.54 13.77
N ASP A 128 6.34 21.43 13.54
CA ASP A 128 6.64 20.13 14.18
C ASP A 128 6.98 19.06 13.13
N PRO A 129 8.15 19.14 12.49
CA PRO A 129 8.50 18.29 11.34
C PRO A 129 8.52 16.80 11.67
N LEU A 130 8.59 16.41 12.93
CA LEU A 130 8.57 15.01 13.36
C LEU A 130 7.18 14.50 13.74
N TRP A 131 6.14 15.32 13.60
CA TRP A 131 4.77 14.93 13.85
C TRP A 131 4.34 13.78 12.90
N ARG A 132 3.84 12.67 13.48
CA ARG A 132 3.47 11.46 12.73
C ARG A 132 1.96 11.31 12.51
N LYS A 133 1.17 11.52 13.59
CA LYS A 133 -0.24 11.17 13.71
C LYS A 133 -1.17 12.15 12.98
N ASN A 134 -2.49 11.88 12.96
CA ASN A 134 -3.48 12.88 12.57
C ASN A 134 -3.69 13.95 13.68
N ARG A 135 -4.76 14.74 13.61
CA ARG A 135 -4.98 15.85 14.55
C ARG A 135 -6.21 15.66 15.45
N ARG A 136 -6.64 14.42 15.69
CA ARG A 136 -7.70 14.13 16.65
C ARG A 136 -7.36 14.66 18.04
N GLN A 137 -8.30 15.36 18.68
CA GLN A 137 -8.20 15.68 20.10
C GLN A 137 -8.64 14.47 20.93
N ASN A 138 -7.76 13.91 21.72
CA ASN A 138 -8.05 12.75 22.56
C ASN A 138 -8.51 13.19 23.97
N ASN A 139 -9.29 12.31 24.63
CA ASN A 139 -9.75 12.51 25.99
C ASN A 139 -8.60 12.31 26.99
N GLY A 140 -7.81 13.29 27.23
CA GLY A 140 -6.67 13.27 28.14
C GLY A 140 -6.17 14.69 28.40
N GLY A 141 -6.71 15.63 27.62
CA GLY A 141 -6.34 17.05 27.66
C GLY A 141 -4.92 17.33 27.17
N GLY A 142 -4.62 18.58 26.90
CA GLY A 142 -3.27 19.04 26.61
C GLY A 142 -2.63 18.37 25.38
N ASP A 143 -1.53 17.66 25.61
CA ASP A 143 -0.68 17.08 24.56
C ASP A 143 -1.13 15.72 24.02
N CYS A 144 -2.26 15.16 24.51
CA CYS A 144 -2.79 13.88 24.03
C CYS A 144 -3.54 14.07 22.71
N VAL A 145 -2.80 14.29 21.62
CA VAL A 145 -3.34 14.57 20.29
C VAL A 145 -2.92 13.51 19.29
N GLY A 146 -3.85 13.17 18.39
CA GLY A 146 -3.62 12.33 17.23
C GLY A 146 -3.73 10.84 17.45
N VAL A 147 -4.03 10.15 16.35
CA VAL A 147 -4.06 8.70 16.18
C VAL A 147 -3.08 8.33 15.08
N ASP A 148 -2.35 7.24 15.26
CA ASP A 148 -1.57 6.65 14.18
C ASP A 148 -2.53 5.96 13.20
N LEU A 149 -2.71 6.55 12.04
CA LEU A 149 -3.65 6.03 11.03
C LEU A 149 -3.28 4.63 10.56
N ASN A 150 -1.97 4.29 10.51
CA ASN A 150 -1.48 2.96 10.17
C ASN A 150 -1.46 2.00 11.39
N ARG A 151 -2.32 2.27 12.37
CA ARG A 151 -2.69 1.40 13.50
C ARG A 151 -4.21 1.40 13.71
N ASN A 152 -4.96 2.10 12.86
CA ASN A 152 -6.38 2.34 13.06
C ASN A 152 -7.30 1.49 12.17
N PHE A 153 -6.76 0.73 11.21
CA PHE A 153 -7.55 -0.17 10.37
C PHE A 153 -8.07 -1.39 11.15
N ASP A 154 -9.19 -1.96 10.72
CA ASP A 154 -9.84 -3.12 11.36
C ASP A 154 -9.17 -4.44 10.95
N PHE A 155 -7.90 -4.57 11.32
CA PHE A 155 -7.14 -5.82 11.24
C PHE A 155 -6.39 -6.05 12.54
N LEU A 156 -6.82 -7.04 13.31
CA LEU A 156 -6.27 -7.32 14.65
C LEU A 156 -6.14 -6.07 15.54
N TRP A 157 -7.03 -5.10 15.31
CA TRP A 157 -6.94 -3.75 15.87
C TRP A 157 -6.86 -3.74 17.40
N ASP A 158 -7.62 -4.63 18.08
CA ASP A 158 -7.53 -4.76 19.55
C ASP A 158 -6.31 -5.60 19.92
N HIS A 159 -5.12 -5.04 19.74
CA HIS A 159 -3.86 -5.73 19.95
C HIS A 159 -3.72 -6.33 21.36
N LEU A 160 -4.34 -5.72 22.40
CA LEU A 160 -4.31 -6.25 23.77
C LEU A 160 -5.06 -7.58 23.91
N ALA A 161 -6.09 -7.80 23.10
CA ALA A 161 -6.85 -9.04 23.07
C ALA A 161 -6.35 -10.04 22.02
N ARG A 162 -5.65 -9.55 20.99
CA ARG A 162 -5.33 -10.34 19.79
C ARG A 162 -3.87 -10.79 19.68
N PHE A 163 -2.98 -10.26 20.52
CA PHE A 163 -1.57 -10.59 20.52
C PHE A 163 -1.13 -11.11 21.90
N ALA A 164 -0.08 -11.91 21.89
CA ALA A 164 0.57 -12.33 23.13
C ALA A 164 1.07 -11.10 23.92
N ALA A 165 1.00 -11.17 25.24
CA ALA A 165 1.44 -10.07 26.10
C ALA A 165 2.93 -9.73 25.96
N ASP A 166 3.73 -10.70 25.51
CA ASP A 166 5.16 -10.60 25.21
C ASP A 166 5.47 -10.48 23.71
N SER A 167 4.45 -10.23 22.89
CA SER A 167 4.63 -9.92 21.47
C SER A 167 5.40 -8.61 21.30
N GLY A 168 6.17 -8.50 20.25
CA GLY A 168 6.85 -7.25 19.91
C GLY A 168 5.96 -6.23 19.18
N VAL A 169 4.62 -6.36 19.25
CA VAL A 169 3.70 -5.53 18.47
C VAL A 169 3.84 -4.04 18.82
N ARG A 170 4.10 -3.23 17.78
CA ARG A 170 4.27 -1.77 17.94
C ARG A 170 2.96 -1.03 17.75
N THR A 171 2.06 -1.22 18.72
CA THR A 171 0.75 -0.58 18.79
C THR A 171 0.44 -0.30 20.25
N THR A 172 -0.18 0.82 20.56
CA THR A 172 -0.58 1.15 21.95
C THR A 172 -2.02 1.63 22.05
N ALA A 173 -2.62 1.40 23.20
CA ALA A 173 -3.93 1.92 23.57
C ALA A 173 -3.85 3.24 24.36
N ASP A 174 -2.64 3.76 24.66
CA ASP A 174 -2.45 5.02 25.36
C ASP A 174 -2.72 6.22 24.41
N PRO A 175 -3.77 7.03 24.66
CA PRO A 175 -4.10 8.18 23.84
C PRO A 175 -3.04 9.28 23.86
N CYS A 176 -2.13 9.26 24.83
CA CYS A 176 -1.04 10.23 24.95
C CYS A 176 0.27 9.74 24.32
N ASP A 177 0.32 8.51 23.81
CA ASP A 177 1.48 8.02 23.08
C ASP A 177 1.73 8.88 21.82
N LYS A 178 3.00 9.25 21.63
CA LYS A 178 3.40 10.18 20.56
C LYS A 178 3.38 9.55 19.17
N PHE A 179 3.44 8.20 19.05
CA PHE A 179 3.75 7.54 17.78
C PHE A 179 2.72 6.51 17.33
N THR A 180 2.24 5.63 18.20
CA THR A 180 1.58 4.39 17.82
C THR A 180 0.20 4.17 18.46
N TYR A 181 -0.45 5.26 18.93
CA TYR A 181 -1.81 5.17 19.45
C TYR A 181 -2.80 4.78 18.37
N ARG A 182 -3.47 3.64 18.56
CA ARG A 182 -4.38 2.99 17.60
C ARG A 182 -5.77 3.65 17.45
N GLY A 183 -6.06 4.68 18.24
CA GLY A 183 -7.40 5.26 18.32
C GLY A 183 -8.34 4.52 19.28
N PRO A 184 -9.52 5.11 19.56
CA PRO A 184 -10.50 4.56 20.52
C PRO A 184 -11.29 3.36 19.98
N ALA A 185 -11.34 3.17 18.66
CA ALA A 185 -12.00 2.05 17.99
C ALA A 185 -11.34 1.83 16.61
N ALA A 186 -11.52 0.64 16.04
CA ALA A 186 -11.14 0.36 14.68
C ALA A 186 -11.86 1.34 13.73
N ALA A 187 -11.14 1.83 12.75
CA ALA A 187 -11.60 2.84 11.80
C ALA A 187 -12.29 4.06 12.46
N SER A 188 -11.82 4.45 13.64
CA SER A 188 -12.35 5.63 14.34
C SER A 188 -12.05 6.93 13.61
N GLU A 189 -10.98 6.97 12.83
CA GLU A 189 -10.50 8.20 12.19
C GLU A 189 -11.17 8.43 10.83
N PRO A 190 -11.54 9.67 10.52
CA PRO A 190 -12.15 9.99 9.23
C PRO A 190 -11.23 9.66 8.05
N GLU A 191 -9.92 9.83 8.22
CA GLU A 191 -8.92 9.50 7.22
C GLU A 191 -8.89 8.00 6.91
N THR A 192 -8.90 7.16 7.95
CA THR A 192 -9.00 5.69 7.82
C THR A 192 -10.32 5.29 7.15
N ARG A 193 -11.45 5.89 7.57
CA ARG A 193 -12.75 5.63 6.95
C ARG A 193 -12.80 6.01 5.48
N ASN A 194 -12.08 7.04 5.07
CA ASN A 194 -12.00 7.42 3.66
C ASN A 194 -11.28 6.36 2.82
N VAL A 195 -10.20 5.78 3.33
CA VAL A 195 -9.51 4.66 2.65
C VAL A 195 -10.43 3.43 2.55
N VAL A 196 -11.10 3.07 3.66
CA VAL A 196 -12.08 1.97 3.69
C VAL A 196 -13.19 2.23 2.68
N TRP A 197 -13.74 3.44 2.65
CA TRP A 197 -14.81 3.84 1.72
C TRP A 197 -14.37 3.71 0.25
N VAL A 198 -13.14 4.06 -0.09
CA VAL A 198 -12.62 3.86 -1.47
C VAL A 198 -12.61 2.37 -1.82
N LEU A 199 -12.09 1.51 -0.93
CA LEU A 199 -12.07 0.07 -1.14
C LEU A 199 -13.46 -0.55 -1.25
N ASP A 200 -14.44 -0.03 -0.51
CA ASP A 200 -15.84 -0.50 -0.54
C ASP A 200 -16.59 0.00 -1.78
N THR A 201 -16.34 1.24 -2.19
CA THR A 201 -17.00 1.87 -3.34
C THR A 201 -16.52 1.32 -4.68
N TYR A 202 -15.24 0.91 -4.73
CA TYR A 202 -14.58 0.42 -5.95
C TYR A 202 -14.12 -1.03 -5.79
N PRO A 203 -15.05 -2.01 -5.83
CA PRO A 203 -14.77 -3.41 -5.50
C PRO A 203 -13.84 -4.12 -6.50
N ARG A 204 -13.48 -3.47 -7.61
CA ARG A 204 -12.48 -3.95 -8.55
C ARG A 204 -11.05 -3.50 -8.21
N ILE A 205 -10.84 -2.77 -7.13
CA ILE A 205 -9.49 -2.56 -6.58
C ILE A 205 -8.96 -3.93 -6.14
N ARG A 206 -7.85 -4.34 -6.74
CA ARG A 206 -7.17 -5.63 -6.49
C ARG A 206 -5.78 -5.45 -5.91
N TRP A 207 -5.24 -4.24 -6.00
CA TRP A 207 -3.88 -3.90 -5.61
C TRP A 207 -3.92 -2.65 -4.75
N HIS A 208 -3.16 -2.69 -3.66
CA HIS A 208 -3.04 -1.59 -2.72
C HIS A 208 -1.58 -1.37 -2.40
N VAL A 209 -1.10 -0.13 -2.50
CA VAL A 209 0.25 0.26 -2.08
C VAL A 209 0.16 1.48 -1.20
N ASP A 210 0.68 1.35 0.03
CA ASP A 210 0.86 2.47 0.95
C ASP A 210 2.32 2.93 0.90
N VAL A 211 2.55 4.17 0.47
CA VAL A 211 3.89 4.74 0.32
C VAL A 211 4.25 5.53 1.56
N HIS A 212 5.27 5.07 2.25
CA HIS A 212 5.85 5.60 3.48
C HIS A 212 7.30 6.03 3.30
N SER A 213 7.92 6.53 4.35
CA SER A 213 9.35 6.72 4.53
C SER A 213 9.69 6.62 6.04
N ALA A 214 10.91 6.28 6.48
CA ALA A 214 12.16 6.41 5.74
C ALA A 214 13.11 5.24 6.08
N VAL A 215 12.83 4.06 5.58
CA VAL A 215 13.73 2.90 5.61
C VAL A 215 13.54 2.20 4.26
N PRO A 216 14.51 2.22 3.33
CA PRO A 216 14.30 1.71 1.98
C PRO A 216 14.03 0.21 2.00
N VAL A 217 12.74 -0.16 1.85
CA VAL A 217 12.27 -1.54 1.82
C VAL A 217 10.90 -1.62 1.13
N ILE A 218 10.61 -2.73 0.50
CA ILE A 218 9.29 -3.07 -0.04
C ILE A 218 8.71 -4.22 0.77
N LEU A 219 7.57 -3.97 1.41
CA LEU A 219 6.93 -4.90 2.31
C LEU A 219 5.68 -5.50 1.67
N HIS A 220 5.39 -6.75 2.03
CA HIS A 220 4.15 -7.45 1.72
C HIS A 220 3.56 -8.08 2.98
N SER A 221 2.25 -8.37 2.99
CA SER A 221 1.55 -9.02 4.09
C SER A 221 2.17 -10.40 4.42
N TRP A 222 2.11 -10.84 5.68
CA TRP A 222 1.46 -10.20 6.80
C TRP A 222 2.44 -9.48 7.73
N GLY A 223 1.95 -8.43 8.39
CA GLY A 223 2.70 -7.74 9.44
C GLY A 223 2.40 -8.24 10.86
N SER A 224 1.39 -9.09 11.04
CA SER A 224 0.98 -9.59 12.36
C SER A 224 1.85 -10.70 12.91
N ASP A 225 2.29 -11.62 12.07
CA ASP A 225 3.16 -12.75 12.40
C ASP A 225 3.86 -13.29 11.15
N ARG A 226 4.78 -14.25 11.33
CA ARG A 226 5.49 -14.88 10.21
C ARG A 226 4.52 -15.62 9.31
N ASN A 227 4.72 -15.53 8.00
CA ASN A 227 3.93 -16.26 7.03
C ASN A 227 4.17 -17.78 7.06
N GLN A 228 3.11 -18.53 6.76
CA GLN A 228 3.16 -19.95 6.41
C GLN A 228 2.04 -20.30 5.43
N THR A 229 2.22 -21.40 4.66
CA THR A 229 1.30 -21.82 3.58
C THR A 229 0.68 -23.20 3.82
N LEU A 230 0.88 -23.81 5.00
CA LEU A 230 0.60 -25.21 5.26
C LEU A 230 -0.69 -25.46 6.03
N ASP A 231 -1.04 -24.56 6.94
CA ASP A 231 -2.18 -24.72 7.86
C ASP A 231 -3.15 -23.53 7.73
N PRO A 232 -4.22 -23.63 6.95
CA PRO A 232 -5.23 -22.58 6.82
C PRO A 232 -6.01 -22.32 8.12
N GLY A 233 -5.94 -23.21 9.11
CA GLY A 233 -6.52 -23.01 10.44
C GLY A 233 -5.74 -21.99 11.27
N GLN A 234 -4.46 -21.76 10.98
CA GLN A 234 -3.65 -20.73 11.61
C GLN A 234 -3.80 -19.40 10.85
N ASN A 235 -4.86 -18.70 11.10
CA ASN A 235 -5.15 -17.40 10.49
C ASN A 235 -5.68 -16.41 11.54
N PHE A 236 -5.68 -15.14 11.21
CA PHE A 236 -6.04 -14.04 12.12
C PHE A 236 -7.48 -14.13 12.68
N LEU A 237 -8.38 -14.89 12.07
CA LEU A 237 -9.75 -15.12 12.56
C LEU A 237 -9.78 -16.13 13.70
N ALA A 238 -8.76 -16.99 13.83
CA ALA A 238 -8.71 -18.06 14.83
C ALA A 238 -8.22 -17.50 16.18
N SER A 239 -9.17 -17.18 17.07
CA SER A 239 -8.89 -16.62 18.41
C SER A 239 -8.11 -17.54 19.34
N ALA A 240 -8.05 -18.85 19.06
CA ALA A 240 -7.23 -19.80 19.82
C ALA A 240 -5.74 -19.44 19.82
N PHE A 241 -5.28 -18.69 18.79
CA PHE A 241 -3.88 -18.28 18.67
C PHE A 241 -3.60 -16.86 19.21
N ASP A 242 -4.62 -16.13 19.68
CA ASP A 242 -4.42 -14.78 20.24
C ASP A 242 -3.35 -14.74 21.35
N PRO A 243 -3.28 -15.74 22.30
CA PRO A 243 -2.27 -15.72 23.36
C PRO A 243 -0.82 -15.94 22.89
N VAL A 244 -0.61 -16.34 21.66
CA VAL A 244 0.74 -16.68 21.13
C VAL A 244 1.12 -15.87 19.89
N ARG A 245 0.17 -15.13 19.28
CA ARG A 245 0.41 -14.33 18.07
C ARG A 245 1.44 -13.22 18.31
N GLY A 246 2.30 -12.99 17.34
CA GLY A 246 3.29 -11.91 17.33
C GLY A 246 4.54 -12.18 18.15
N ARG A 247 4.73 -13.36 18.69
CA ARG A 247 5.93 -13.72 19.44
C ARG A 247 7.13 -13.89 18.49
N PRO A 248 8.25 -13.17 18.70
CA PRO A 248 9.33 -13.15 17.73
C PRO A 248 10.14 -14.45 17.64
N ASN A 249 10.14 -15.30 18.67
CA ASN A 249 11.08 -16.41 18.82
C ASN A 249 10.42 -17.78 19.00
N ASP A 250 9.13 -17.93 18.72
CA ASP A 250 8.48 -19.23 18.74
C ASP A 250 7.88 -19.60 17.38
N ASN A 251 7.38 -20.82 17.28
CA ASN A 251 6.69 -21.34 16.11
C ASN A 251 5.27 -21.85 16.50
N ALA A 252 4.72 -21.34 17.60
CA ALA A 252 3.41 -21.76 18.08
C ALA A 252 2.29 -21.26 17.15
N TYR A 253 2.53 -20.13 16.49
CA TYR A 253 1.64 -19.57 15.49
C TYR A 253 2.45 -19.02 14.31
N ARG A 254 1.85 -19.09 13.12
CA ARG A 254 2.29 -18.38 11.92
C ARG A 254 1.07 -18.01 11.10
N GLU A 255 1.06 -16.83 10.48
CA GLU A 255 -0.09 -16.29 9.76
C GLU A 255 -0.24 -16.95 8.37
N TYR A 256 -1.43 -17.50 8.12
CA TYR A 256 -1.70 -18.22 6.87
C TYR A 256 -1.81 -17.27 5.67
N ILE A 257 -1.09 -17.60 4.64
CA ILE A 257 -1.24 -17.05 3.29
C ILE A 257 -1.18 -18.23 2.31
N THR A 258 -1.95 -18.21 1.22
CA THR A 258 -1.83 -19.27 0.22
C THR A 258 -0.46 -19.21 -0.47
N GLU A 259 0.06 -20.35 -0.90
CA GLU A 259 1.34 -20.41 -1.63
C GLU A 259 1.30 -19.52 -2.88
N ASP A 260 0.22 -19.63 -3.69
CA ASP A 260 0.02 -18.81 -4.89
C ASP A 260 0.03 -17.29 -4.56
N ASP A 261 -0.61 -16.87 -3.47
CA ASP A 261 -0.64 -15.46 -3.07
C ASP A 261 0.73 -14.99 -2.59
N LEU A 262 1.45 -15.83 -1.83
CA LEU A 262 2.81 -15.50 -1.37
C LEU A 262 3.77 -15.36 -2.55
N ASP A 263 3.74 -16.28 -3.50
CA ASP A 263 4.56 -16.23 -4.71
C ASP A 263 4.21 -14.99 -5.55
N LEU A 264 2.93 -14.67 -5.66
CA LEU A 264 2.48 -13.50 -6.39
C LEU A 264 2.97 -12.19 -5.76
N VAL A 265 2.76 -12.01 -4.44
CA VAL A 265 3.16 -10.74 -3.78
C VAL A 265 4.67 -10.58 -3.73
N THR A 266 5.43 -11.65 -3.47
CA THR A 266 6.90 -11.60 -3.50
C THR A 266 7.43 -11.31 -4.90
N GLY A 267 6.85 -11.93 -5.93
CA GLY A 267 7.21 -11.69 -7.33
C GLY A 267 6.93 -10.26 -7.79
N LEU A 268 5.78 -9.68 -7.41
CA LEU A 268 5.43 -8.29 -7.73
C LEU A 268 6.30 -7.30 -6.95
N ALA A 269 6.54 -7.54 -5.66
CA ALA A 269 7.45 -6.72 -4.85
C ALA A 269 8.88 -6.76 -5.40
N GLY A 270 9.35 -7.92 -5.86
CA GLY A 270 10.64 -8.07 -6.54
C GLY A 270 10.77 -7.20 -7.80
N ARG A 271 9.71 -7.15 -8.63
CA ARG A 271 9.69 -6.26 -9.81
C ARG A 271 9.71 -4.78 -9.45
N MET A 272 9.04 -4.38 -8.36
CA MET A 272 9.16 -3.01 -7.84
C MET A 272 10.60 -2.70 -7.41
N GLY A 273 11.25 -3.59 -6.64
CA GLY A 273 12.62 -3.42 -6.18
C GLY A 273 13.65 -3.36 -7.32
N GLU A 274 13.50 -4.21 -8.34
CA GLU A 274 14.33 -4.17 -9.55
C GLU A 274 14.22 -2.82 -10.27
N ALA A 275 12.99 -2.29 -10.42
CA ALA A 275 12.76 -1.01 -11.07
C ALA A 275 13.31 0.16 -10.25
N VAL A 276 13.16 0.14 -8.93
CA VAL A 276 13.76 1.12 -8.01
C VAL A 276 15.28 1.12 -8.16
N ARG A 277 15.91 -0.05 -8.08
CA ARG A 277 17.37 -0.19 -8.23
C ARG A 277 17.89 0.35 -9.56
N ALA A 278 17.14 0.21 -10.65
CA ALA A 278 17.50 0.70 -11.96
C ALA A 278 17.48 2.24 -12.08
N VAL A 279 16.97 2.96 -11.09
CA VAL A 279 16.96 4.45 -11.11
C VAL A 279 18.36 4.98 -10.88
N ARG A 280 19.00 4.60 -9.78
CA ARG A 280 20.35 5.06 -9.39
C ARG A 280 21.18 4.04 -8.61
N GLY A 281 20.71 2.81 -8.46
CA GLY A 281 21.42 1.72 -7.79
C GLY A 281 21.04 1.51 -6.32
N ASP A 282 20.17 2.33 -5.74
CA ASP A 282 19.67 2.12 -4.39
C ASP A 282 18.83 0.84 -4.30
N ASP A 283 19.09 0.03 -3.27
CA ASP A 283 18.44 -1.25 -3.09
C ASP A 283 17.30 -1.12 -2.05
N TYR A 284 16.11 -1.53 -2.48
CA TYR A 284 14.96 -1.69 -1.59
C TYR A 284 14.69 -3.19 -1.48
N PRO A 285 15.23 -3.87 -0.43
CA PRO A 285 14.97 -5.29 -0.23
C PRO A 285 13.48 -5.56 -0.11
N VAL A 286 13.08 -6.76 -0.56
CA VAL A 286 11.71 -7.24 -0.40
C VAL A 286 11.63 -8.08 0.85
N GLU A 287 10.75 -7.71 1.76
CA GLU A 287 10.56 -8.38 3.04
C GLU A 287 9.09 -8.56 3.37
N GLN A 288 8.79 -9.56 4.19
CA GLN A 288 7.51 -9.65 4.85
C GLN A 288 7.39 -8.52 5.90
N ALA A 289 6.26 -7.82 5.98
CA ALA A 289 6.06 -6.68 6.88
C ALA A 289 6.37 -7.01 8.36
N TYR A 290 6.08 -8.24 8.80
CA TYR A 290 6.47 -8.73 10.13
C TYR A 290 7.99 -8.66 10.39
N GLY A 291 8.82 -8.80 9.36
CA GLY A 291 10.28 -8.74 9.45
C GLY A 291 10.80 -7.39 9.95
N LEU A 292 10.08 -6.31 9.65
CA LEU A 292 10.41 -4.99 10.18
C LEU A 292 10.07 -4.90 11.68
N TYR A 293 8.85 -5.25 12.06
CA TYR A 293 8.33 -5.47 13.42
C TYR A 293 6.85 -5.89 13.36
N PRO A 294 6.34 -6.64 14.37
CA PRO A 294 4.91 -6.97 14.42
C PRO A 294 4.02 -5.72 14.48
N THR A 295 2.94 -5.73 13.68
CA THR A 295 1.97 -4.64 13.60
C THR A 295 0.54 -5.14 13.78
N SER A 296 -0.36 -4.22 14.18
CA SER A 296 -1.80 -4.40 14.13
C SER A 296 -2.43 -3.16 13.51
N GLY A 297 -3.55 -3.30 12.83
CA GLY A 297 -4.28 -2.17 12.26
C GLY A 297 -3.54 -1.44 11.11
N ALA A 298 -2.66 -2.13 10.40
CA ALA A 298 -1.96 -1.59 9.22
C ALA A 298 -2.82 -1.67 7.96
N SER A 299 -2.61 -0.75 7.02
CA SER A 299 -3.44 -0.57 5.83
C SER A 299 -3.30 -1.72 4.81
N ASP A 300 -2.08 -2.21 4.61
CA ASP A 300 -1.75 -3.32 3.71
C ASP A 300 -2.34 -4.65 4.18
N ASP A 301 -2.20 -4.97 5.45
CA ASP A 301 -2.81 -6.14 6.06
C ASP A 301 -4.34 -6.05 6.08
N TYR A 302 -4.91 -4.87 6.38
CA TYR A 302 -6.34 -4.66 6.29
C TYR A 302 -6.84 -4.93 4.88
N ALA A 303 -6.19 -4.38 3.86
CA ALA A 303 -6.59 -4.57 2.47
C ALA A 303 -6.65 -6.06 2.08
N TYR A 304 -5.64 -6.82 2.45
CA TYR A 304 -5.57 -8.25 2.14
C TYR A 304 -6.50 -9.09 3.04
N SER A 305 -6.73 -8.72 4.31
CA SER A 305 -7.58 -9.46 5.25
C SER A 305 -9.07 -9.45 4.89
N ARG A 306 -9.53 -8.45 4.12
CA ARG A 306 -10.96 -8.21 3.86
C ARG A 306 -11.69 -9.41 3.27
N HIS A 307 -11.08 -10.10 2.31
CA HIS A 307 -11.69 -11.28 1.67
C HIS A 307 -11.76 -12.51 2.57
N PHE A 308 -10.89 -12.62 3.58
CA PHE A 308 -10.99 -13.65 4.60
C PHE A 308 -12.13 -13.36 5.58
N ALA A 309 -12.26 -12.10 6.01
CA ALA A 309 -13.32 -11.68 6.91
C ALA A 309 -14.70 -11.70 6.24
N ASN A 310 -14.77 -11.37 4.95
CA ASN A 310 -16.00 -11.41 4.16
C ASN A 310 -15.69 -11.90 2.72
N PRO A 311 -15.99 -13.19 2.40
CA PRO A 311 -15.72 -13.76 1.08
C PRO A 311 -16.44 -13.07 -0.09
N ALA A 312 -17.46 -12.23 0.18
CA ALA A 312 -18.11 -11.43 -0.85
C ALA A 312 -17.26 -10.21 -1.29
N GLN A 313 -16.27 -9.84 -0.50
CA GLN A 313 -15.29 -8.82 -0.87
C GLN A 313 -14.19 -9.42 -1.76
N GLY A 314 -13.81 -8.68 -2.80
CA GLY A 314 -12.71 -9.08 -3.67
C GLY A 314 -11.37 -9.10 -2.91
N LYS A 315 -10.48 -10.01 -3.32
CA LYS A 315 -9.12 -10.07 -2.79
C LYS A 315 -8.34 -8.82 -3.23
N VAL A 316 -7.70 -8.15 -2.28
CA VAL A 316 -6.83 -6.99 -2.50
C VAL A 316 -5.44 -7.29 -1.94
N TYR A 317 -4.44 -7.34 -2.81
CA TYR A 317 -3.06 -7.57 -2.40
C TYR A 317 -2.44 -6.27 -1.88
N GLY A 318 -1.98 -6.30 -0.63
CA GLY A 318 -1.41 -5.14 0.07
C GLY A 318 0.11 -5.12 0.03
N PHE A 319 0.67 -3.93 -0.22
CA PHE A 319 2.10 -3.66 -0.18
C PHE A 319 2.35 -2.35 0.57
N THR A 320 3.54 -2.24 1.16
CA THR A 320 4.07 -0.97 1.66
C THR A 320 5.43 -0.71 0.98
N ILE A 321 5.63 0.51 0.49
CA ILE A 321 6.95 0.99 0.09
C ILE A 321 7.41 1.97 1.16
N GLU A 322 8.45 1.65 1.89
CA GLU A 322 9.17 2.59 2.74
C GLU A 322 10.31 3.20 1.92
N CYS A 323 10.23 4.48 1.58
CA CYS A 323 11.16 5.09 0.63
C CYS A 323 12.18 6.01 1.29
N GLY A 324 13.39 6.05 0.72
CA GLY A 324 14.47 6.94 1.14
C GLY A 324 15.00 6.69 2.56
N HIS A 325 15.97 7.48 2.97
CA HIS A 325 16.70 7.30 4.23
C HIS A 325 16.36 8.35 5.30
N SER A 326 15.50 9.31 5.00
CA SER A 326 15.03 10.33 5.95
C SER A 326 13.62 10.81 5.62
N PHE A 327 12.90 11.31 6.63
CA PHE A 327 11.52 11.78 6.46
C PHE A 327 11.41 13.04 5.59
N GLN A 328 12.41 13.93 5.68
CA GLN A 328 12.49 15.17 4.92
C GLN A 328 13.90 15.35 4.35
N PRO A 329 14.30 14.57 3.34
CA PRO A 329 15.60 14.73 2.70
C PRO A 329 15.72 16.11 2.02
N THR A 330 16.93 16.50 1.65
CA THR A 330 17.10 17.68 0.77
C THR A 330 16.31 17.51 -0.50
N TRP A 331 15.91 18.61 -1.16
CA TRP A 331 15.09 18.48 -2.37
C TRP A 331 15.79 17.66 -3.49
N ALA A 332 17.10 17.79 -3.63
CA ALA A 332 17.86 17.01 -4.60
C ALA A 332 17.74 15.50 -4.34
N GLU A 333 17.84 15.08 -3.08
CA GLU A 333 17.63 13.68 -2.68
C GLU A 333 16.16 13.27 -2.82
N ALA A 334 15.22 14.16 -2.48
CA ALA A 334 13.79 13.91 -2.65
C ALA A 334 13.42 13.64 -4.11
N GLU A 335 13.99 14.40 -5.07
CA GLU A 335 13.76 14.17 -6.51
C GLU A 335 14.18 12.77 -6.95
N ASP A 336 15.28 12.26 -6.42
CA ASP A 336 15.75 10.92 -6.73
C ASP A 336 14.83 9.86 -6.11
N VAL A 337 14.45 10.01 -4.83
CA VAL A 337 13.50 9.10 -4.15
C VAL A 337 12.13 9.12 -4.85
N ILE A 338 11.66 10.28 -5.31
CA ILE A 338 10.42 10.40 -6.10
C ILE A 338 10.50 9.57 -7.38
N ARG A 339 11.66 9.59 -8.07
CA ARG A 339 11.86 8.78 -9.28
C ARG A 339 11.90 7.28 -8.96
N GLU A 340 12.49 6.89 -7.83
CA GLU A 340 12.50 5.52 -7.34
C GLU A 340 11.08 5.01 -7.09
N VAL A 341 10.28 5.75 -6.34
CA VAL A 341 8.87 5.43 -6.09
C VAL A 341 8.08 5.36 -7.41
N GLY A 342 8.26 6.35 -8.29
CA GLY A 342 7.65 6.38 -9.63
C GLY A 342 7.99 5.14 -10.45
N ALA A 343 9.26 4.72 -10.46
CA ALA A 343 9.72 3.52 -11.15
C ALA A 343 9.08 2.25 -10.57
N GLY A 344 9.11 2.08 -9.25
CA GLY A 344 8.54 0.91 -8.57
C GLY A 344 7.05 0.77 -8.81
N LEU A 345 6.28 1.85 -8.63
CA LEU A 345 4.83 1.85 -8.83
C LEU A 345 4.45 1.64 -10.30
N THR A 346 5.17 2.23 -11.25
CA THR A 346 4.93 1.99 -12.68
C THR A 346 5.24 0.54 -13.05
N ALA A 347 6.29 -0.07 -12.50
CA ALA A 347 6.64 -1.47 -12.71
C ALA A 347 5.55 -2.41 -12.17
N LEU A 348 5.00 -2.12 -10.98
CA LEU A 348 3.85 -2.84 -10.46
C LEU A 348 2.67 -2.74 -11.43
N CYS A 349 2.28 -1.52 -11.83
CA CYS A 349 1.16 -1.31 -12.76
C CYS A 349 1.35 -2.07 -14.08
N ALA A 350 2.54 -2.01 -14.68
CA ALA A 350 2.84 -2.75 -15.90
C ALA A 350 2.80 -4.29 -15.71
N ALA A 351 3.19 -4.78 -14.52
CA ALA A 351 3.13 -6.21 -14.21
C ALA A 351 1.68 -6.68 -14.03
N VAL A 352 0.88 -5.96 -13.24
CA VAL A 352 -0.50 -6.37 -12.94
C VAL A 352 -1.44 -6.18 -14.13
N THR A 353 -1.12 -5.29 -15.07
CA THR A 353 -1.84 -5.17 -16.36
C THR A 353 -1.89 -6.51 -17.11
N ARG A 354 -0.83 -7.32 -17.00
CA ARG A 354 -0.73 -8.64 -17.66
C ARG A 354 -1.50 -9.73 -16.90
N LEU A 355 -1.82 -9.50 -15.63
CA LEU A 355 -2.58 -10.44 -14.78
C LEU A 355 -4.08 -10.13 -14.83
N SER A 356 -4.45 -8.90 -15.16
CA SER A 356 -5.84 -8.47 -15.23
C SER A 356 -6.52 -9.05 -16.49
N PRO A 357 -7.77 -9.54 -16.37
CA PRO A 357 -8.50 -10.05 -17.52
C PRO A 357 -8.67 -9.00 -18.61
N GLU A 358 -8.84 -9.44 -19.86
CA GLU A 358 -9.16 -8.53 -20.96
C GLU A 358 -10.45 -7.75 -20.66
N PRO A 359 -10.52 -6.46 -21.04
CA PRO A 359 -11.70 -5.64 -20.81
C PRO A 359 -12.96 -6.31 -21.35
N GLY A 360 -14.00 -6.42 -20.50
CA GLY A 360 -15.26 -7.09 -20.84
C GLY A 360 -15.31 -8.59 -20.56
N GLN A 361 -14.22 -9.21 -20.11
CA GLN A 361 -14.25 -10.59 -19.61
C GLN A 361 -14.55 -10.59 -18.11
N VAL A 362 -15.54 -11.38 -17.69
CA VAL A 362 -15.77 -11.68 -16.28
C VAL A 362 -14.63 -12.57 -15.81
N PRO A 363 -13.95 -12.27 -14.69
CA PRO A 363 -12.91 -13.16 -14.17
C PRO A 363 -13.45 -14.57 -13.98
N SER A 364 -12.85 -15.56 -14.67
CA SER A 364 -13.17 -16.96 -14.40
C SER A 364 -12.56 -17.32 -13.05
N PRO A 365 -13.30 -18.01 -12.15
CA PRO A 365 -12.76 -18.49 -10.89
C PRO A 365 -11.50 -19.37 -11.01
N ALA A 366 -11.26 -19.92 -12.21
CA ALA A 366 -10.15 -20.83 -12.51
C ALA A 366 -8.86 -20.12 -13.01
N ALA A 367 -8.86 -18.82 -13.25
CA ALA A 367 -7.70 -18.13 -13.80
C ALA A 367 -6.64 -17.74 -12.75
N VAL A 368 -6.90 -18.04 -11.47
CA VAL A 368 -5.96 -17.81 -10.35
C VAL A 368 -5.14 -19.05 -10.02
N SER A 369 -5.48 -20.21 -10.59
CA SER A 369 -4.75 -21.46 -10.42
C SER A 369 -4.15 -21.93 -11.74
N GLY A 370 -3.07 -21.34 -12.18
CA GLY A 370 -2.57 -21.67 -13.49
C GLY A 370 -1.07 -21.63 -13.66
N THR A 371 -0.37 -22.61 -13.15
CA THR A 371 0.64 -23.35 -13.93
C THR A 371 0.70 -24.75 -13.36
N SER A 372 0.18 -25.71 -14.11
CA SER A 372 0.41 -27.14 -13.83
C SER A 372 1.92 -27.41 -13.75
N PRO A 373 2.38 -28.13 -12.74
CA PRO A 373 3.78 -28.54 -12.69
C PRO A 373 4.06 -29.48 -13.86
N THR A 374 4.97 -29.08 -14.74
CA THR A 374 5.60 -30.00 -15.69
C THR A 374 6.19 -31.18 -14.92
N SER A 375 5.69 -32.37 -15.19
CA SER A 375 6.17 -33.62 -14.62
C SER A 375 7.69 -33.72 -14.77
N ARG A 376 8.43 -33.64 -13.71
CA ARG A 376 9.83 -34.07 -13.67
C ARG A 376 9.82 -35.60 -13.78
N ARG A 377 10.30 -36.12 -14.91
CA ARG A 377 10.67 -37.54 -15.07
C ARG A 377 11.70 -37.88 -14.00
N ALA A 378 11.41 -38.93 -13.25
CA ALA A 378 12.38 -39.55 -12.36
C ALA A 378 13.60 -40.06 -13.15
N PRO A 379 14.83 -39.99 -12.60
CA PRO A 379 16.01 -40.61 -13.21
C PRO A 379 15.88 -42.11 -13.11
N GLY A 380 16.05 -42.79 -14.26
CA GLY A 380 16.02 -44.25 -14.37
C GLY A 380 17.13 -44.91 -13.55
N GLU A 381 16.78 -46.06 -12.99
CA GLU A 381 17.68 -47.02 -12.39
C GLU A 381 18.75 -47.47 -13.38
N ALA A 382 19.99 -47.43 -12.97
CA ALA A 382 21.11 -48.00 -13.71
C ALA A 382 21.16 -49.49 -13.43
N GLU A 383 20.92 -50.31 -14.47
CA GLU A 383 21.20 -51.72 -14.46
C GLU A 383 22.69 -52.00 -14.25
N THR A 384 22.94 -52.85 -13.28
CA THR A 384 24.23 -53.50 -13.04
C THR A 384 24.41 -54.62 -14.06
N LEU A 385 25.47 -54.57 -14.85
CA LEU A 385 25.98 -55.75 -15.56
C LEU A 385 27.45 -55.97 -15.21
N ALA A 386 27.65 -57.15 -14.65
CA ALA A 386 28.85 -58.03 -14.53
C ALA A 386 30.20 -57.38 -14.22
#